data_9ffd3651f4d6b9e3d0519f74caef9244
#
_entry.id   9ffd3651f4d6b9e3d0519f74caef9244
#
_cell.length_a   1.000
_cell.length_b   1.000
_cell.length_c   1.000
_cell.angle_alpha   90.00
_cell.angle_beta   90.00
_cell.angle_gamma   90.00
#
_symmetry.space_group_name_H-M   'P 1'
#
loop_
_entity.id
_entity.type
_entity.pdbx_description
1 polymer ?
#
loop_
_entity_poly.entity_id
_entity_poly.type
_entity_poly.pdbx_seq_one_letter_code
_entity_poly.pdbx_strand_id
1 'polypeptide(L)'
;MKYLRICYLVILSFLISSSILAEDTKVSNDNTKFNIYSGMFDFSDNGKRSTLIGFQHQNTDLNRDTFLGNLSPITGFMFTADSAAYLYTGVQAQYSIGALNIIPSFTPGLYNKGDGKDLGHLLEFKSEVQISLNLFQNTQLGLSYNHLSNASLGDKNPGANSYMFNFLKTF
;
A
#
# COMPACT_ATOMS: atom_id res chain seq x y z
N MET A 1 -5.05 -24.24 -13.97
CA MET A 1 -6.31 -24.16 -13.21
C MET A 1 -6.24 -24.67 -11.75
N LYS A 2 -5.42 -25.66 -11.39
CA LYS A 2 -5.28 -26.13 -9.99
C LYS A 2 -4.61 -25.10 -9.06
N TYR A 3 -3.59 -24.40 -9.52
CA TYR A 3 -2.85 -23.40 -8.72
C TYR A 3 -3.64 -22.12 -8.43
N LEU A 4 -4.54 -21.73 -9.33
CA LEU A 4 -5.43 -20.59 -9.13
C LEU A 4 -6.41 -20.79 -7.98
N ARG A 5 -6.91 -22.04 -7.78
CA ARG A 5 -7.82 -22.38 -6.66
C ARG A 5 -7.09 -22.38 -5.31
N ILE A 6 -5.80 -22.72 -5.27
CA ILE A 6 -4.98 -22.70 -4.06
C ILE A 6 -4.69 -21.26 -3.62
N CYS A 7 -4.38 -20.36 -4.55
CA CYS A 7 -4.21 -18.93 -4.23
C CYS A 7 -5.50 -18.29 -3.70
N TYR A 8 -6.66 -18.63 -4.27
CA TYR A 8 -7.95 -18.13 -3.78
C TYR A 8 -8.26 -18.61 -2.35
N LEU A 9 -7.93 -19.86 -2.02
CA LEU A 9 -8.14 -20.42 -0.67
C LEU A 9 -7.20 -19.79 0.35
N VAL A 10 -5.96 -19.48 -0.02
CA VAL A 10 -4.99 -18.82 0.88
C VAL A 10 -5.39 -17.36 1.14
N ILE A 11 -5.86 -16.63 0.13
CA ILE A 11 -6.34 -15.24 0.31
C ILE A 11 -7.62 -15.21 1.13
N LEU A 12 -8.55 -16.15 0.88
CA LEU A 12 -9.81 -16.23 1.62
C LEU A 12 -9.58 -16.62 3.09
N SER A 13 -8.63 -17.52 3.38
CA SER A 13 -8.28 -17.88 4.76
C SER A 13 -7.67 -16.71 5.55
N PHE A 14 -6.94 -15.81 4.89
CA PHE A 14 -6.39 -14.60 5.52
C PHE A 14 -7.49 -13.58 5.87
N LEU A 15 -8.54 -13.49 5.05
CA LEU A 15 -9.68 -12.60 5.29
C LEU A 15 -10.64 -13.10 6.39
N ILE A 16 -10.71 -14.41 6.60
CA ILE A 16 -11.61 -15.01 7.60
C ILE A 16 -10.97 -15.06 9.01
N SER A 17 -9.63 -15.07 9.09
CA SER A 17 -8.92 -15.13 10.39
C SER A 17 -8.96 -13.83 11.18
N SER A 18 -9.35 -12.72 10.58
CA SER A 18 -9.39 -11.40 11.26
C SER A 18 -10.68 -11.11 12.04
N SER A 19 -11.68 -12.01 12.02
CA SER A 19 -12.98 -11.78 12.63
C SER A 19 -13.25 -12.52 13.96
N ILE A 20 -12.29 -13.25 14.52
CA ILE A 20 -12.54 -14.13 15.68
C ILE A 20 -11.60 -13.82 16.84
N LEU A 21 -11.38 -12.58 17.22
CA LEU A 21 -10.91 -12.25 18.59
C LEU A 21 -11.02 -10.72 18.78
N ALA A 22 -12.23 -10.22 18.86
CA ALA A 22 -12.48 -8.95 19.52
C ALA A 22 -12.76 -9.29 21.00
N GLU A 23 -11.70 -9.42 21.78
CA GLU A 23 -11.80 -9.42 23.22
C GLU A 23 -11.54 -8.01 23.72
N ASP A 24 -12.55 -7.44 24.38
CA ASP A 24 -12.51 -6.15 25.05
C ASP A 24 -11.29 -6.01 25.94
N THR A 25 -10.32 -5.18 25.56
CA THR A 25 -9.36 -4.59 26.50
C THR A 25 -9.01 -3.16 26.12
N LYS A 26 -9.64 -2.25 26.82
CA LYS A 26 -9.17 -0.96 27.38
C LYS A 26 -8.19 -0.10 26.56
N VAL A 27 -8.68 1.14 26.37
CA VAL A 27 -7.91 2.39 26.26
C VAL A 27 -6.76 2.30 25.29
N SER A 28 -7.10 2.39 24.02
CA SER A 28 -6.12 2.68 22.99
C SER A 28 -5.64 4.13 23.17
N ASN A 29 -4.36 4.29 23.45
CA ASN A 29 -3.68 5.44 22.88
C ASN A 29 -3.87 5.29 21.38
N ASP A 30 -4.63 6.16 20.74
CA ASP A 30 -4.88 6.13 19.31
C ASP A 30 -3.56 6.21 18.54
N ASN A 31 -2.96 5.06 18.26
CA ASN A 31 -1.75 4.96 17.45
C ASN A 31 -2.11 4.83 15.97
N THR A 32 -2.96 5.72 15.51
CA THR A 32 -3.35 5.80 14.11
C THR A 32 -2.32 6.62 13.35
N LYS A 33 -1.77 6.07 12.28
CA LYS A 33 -0.86 6.80 11.39
C LYS A 33 -1.54 7.04 10.04
N PHE A 34 -1.47 8.29 9.59
CA PHE A 34 -1.89 8.69 8.25
C PHE A 34 -0.68 9.07 7.40
N ASN A 35 -0.74 8.71 6.12
CA ASN A 35 0.21 9.12 5.11
C ASN A 35 -0.54 9.81 3.97
N ILE A 36 -0.19 11.07 3.72
CA ILE A 36 -0.60 11.78 2.51
C ILE A 36 0.60 11.79 1.58
N TYR A 37 0.39 11.40 0.33
CA TYR A 37 1.47 11.33 -0.62
C TYR A 37 1.09 11.89 -1.99
N SER A 38 2.09 12.40 -2.70
CA SER A 38 1.95 12.91 -4.06
C SER A 38 3.21 12.62 -4.86
N GLY A 39 3.05 12.43 -6.16
CA GLY A 39 4.19 12.10 -7.02
C GLY A 39 3.81 11.92 -8.47
N MET A 40 4.53 11.04 -9.14
CA MET A 40 4.30 10.74 -10.55
C MET A 40 3.99 9.26 -10.74
N PHE A 41 2.81 8.99 -11.28
CA PHE A 41 2.37 7.68 -11.73
C PHE A 41 3.05 7.35 -13.05
N ASP A 42 3.54 6.13 -13.16
CA ASP A 42 4.15 5.54 -14.36
C ASP A 42 5.23 6.42 -15.02
N PHE A 43 6.18 6.90 -14.22
CA PHE A 43 7.25 7.78 -14.67
C PHE A 43 8.13 7.16 -15.78
N SER A 44 8.13 5.84 -15.91
CA SER A 44 8.89 5.09 -16.90
C SER A 44 8.28 5.08 -18.31
N ASP A 45 6.98 5.42 -18.44
CA ASP A 45 6.27 5.49 -19.72
C ASP A 45 5.94 6.95 -20.10
N ASN A 46 6.68 7.51 -21.04
CA ASN A 46 6.53 8.92 -21.45
C ASN A 46 5.12 9.30 -21.93
N GLY A 47 4.34 8.33 -22.46
CA GLY A 47 2.99 8.56 -22.98
C GLY A 47 1.89 8.42 -21.94
N LYS A 48 2.22 7.95 -20.73
CA LYS A 48 1.24 7.61 -19.69
C LYS A 48 1.59 8.16 -18.29
N ARG A 49 2.55 9.07 -18.22
CA ARG A 49 2.89 9.76 -16.99
C ARG A 49 1.75 10.64 -16.54
N SER A 50 1.42 10.54 -15.25
CA SER A 50 0.38 11.36 -14.65
C SER A 50 0.76 11.76 -13.23
N THR A 51 0.41 12.97 -12.81
CA THR A 51 0.54 13.36 -11.40
C THR A 51 -0.42 12.49 -10.58
N LEU A 52 0.03 12.04 -9.43
CA LEU A 52 -0.78 11.30 -8.49
C LEU A 52 -0.86 11.98 -7.13
N ILE A 53 -1.96 11.75 -6.44
CA ILE A 53 -2.15 12.04 -5.02
C ILE A 53 -2.81 10.83 -4.36
N GLY A 54 -2.47 10.57 -3.11
CA GLY A 54 -3.08 9.48 -2.37
C GLY A 54 -3.06 9.68 -0.87
N PHE A 55 -3.80 8.80 -0.22
CA PHE A 55 -3.94 8.76 1.22
C PHE A 55 -3.89 7.32 1.71
N GLN A 56 -3.20 7.09 2.83
CA GLN A 56 -3.11 5.79 3.45
C GLN A 56 -3.30 5.91 4.96
N HIS A 57 -4.10 5.05 5.49
CA HIS A 57 -4.31 4.83 6.91
C HIS A 57 -3.60 3.56 7.35
N GLN A 58 -2.91 3.62 8.48
CA GLN A 58 -2.30 2.50 9.18
C GLN A 58 -2.92 2.38 10.57
N ASN A 59 -3.42 1.20 10.90
CA ASN A 59 -3.88 0.89 12.26
C ASN A 59 -2.80 0.08 12.97
N THR A 60 -2.13 0.69 13.95
CA THR A 60 -1.05 0.05 14.71
C THR A 60 -1.55 -0.88 15.81
N ASP A 61 -2.82 -0.78 16.22
CA ASP A 61 -3.41 -1.70 17.21
C ASP A 61 -3.59 -3.11 16.65
N LEU A 62 -3.66 -3.21 15.31
CA LEU A 62 -3.78 -4.49 14.60
C LEU A 62 -2.43 -5.07 14.17
N ASN A 63 -1.32 -4.54 14.68
CA ASN A 63 0.02 -5.04 14.38
C ASN A 63 0.17 -6.51 14.77
N ARG A 64 0.96 -7.23 13.97
CA ARG A 64 1.28 -8.65 14.22
C ARG A 64 2.78 -8.89 14.09
N ASP A 65 3.37 -9.51 15.11
CA ASP A 65 4.75 -9.97 15.06
C ASP A 65 4.85 -11.21 14.18
N THR A 66 5.74 -11.17 13.22
CA THR A 66 5.99 -12.23 12.25
C THR A 66 7.50 -12.43 12.08
N PHE A 67 7.89 -13.45 11.33
CA PHE A 67 9.30 -13.66 10.96
C PHE A 67 9.85 -12.51 10.05
N LEU A 68 8.98 -11.75 9.41
CA LEU A 68 9.32 -10.53 8.65
C LEU A 68 9.31 -9.27 9.53
N GLY A 69 9.25 -9.39 10.83
CA GLY A 69 9.11 -8.30 11.78
C GLY A 69 7.65 -7.97 12.09
N ASN A 70 7.43 -6.79 12.66
CA ASN A 70 6.10 -6.31 13.03
C ASN A 70 5.36 -5.77 11.79
N LEU A 71 4.30 -6.47 11.39
CA LEU A 71 3.45 -6.10 10.26
C LEU A 71 2.25 -5.31 10.73
N SER A 72 2.00 -4.18 10.06
CA SER A 72 0.85 -3.31 10.27
C SER A 72 -0.11 -3.39 9.08
N PRO A 73 -1.41 -3.58 9.32
CA PRO A 73 -2.38 -3.45 8.25
C PRO A 73 -2.52 -1.99 7.79
N ILE A 74 -2.65 -1.83 6.48
CA ILE A 74 -2.81 -0.53 5.84
C ILE A 74 -3.97 -0.58 4.85
N THR A 75 -4.66 0.56 4.71
CA THR A 75 -5.72 0.77 3.73
C THR A 75 -5.55 2.15 3.13
N GLY A 76 -5.77 2.31 1.85
CA GLY A 76 -5.58 3.59 1.21
C GLY A 76 -6.17 3.67 -0.18
N PHE A 77 -6.04 4.86 -0.75
CA PHE A 77 -6.44 5.13 -2.12
C PHE A 77 -5.44 6.06 -2.81
N MET A 78 -5.43 5.99 -4.11
CA MET A 78 -4.63 6.84 -4.99
C MET A 78 -5.48 7.27 -6.17
N PHE A 79 -5.32 8.54 -6.57
CA PHE A 79 -5.90 9.12 -7.78
C PHE A 79 -4.81 9.74 -8.65
N THR A 80 -5.03 9.71 -9.95
CA THR A 80 -4.16 10.39 -10.91
C THR A 80 -4.89 11.55 -11.60
N ALA A 81 -4.14 12.47 -12.19
CA ALA A 81 -4.71 13.57 -12.97
C ALA A 81 -5.49 13.07 -14.23
N ASP A 82 -5.19 11.85 -14.70
CA ASP A 82 -5.92 11.18 -15.80
C ASP A 82 -7.10 10.34 -15.28
N SER A 83 -7.64 10.68 -14.11
CA SER A 83 -8.81 10.02 -13.50
C SER A 83 -8.63 8.52 -13.21
N ALA A 84 -7.39 7.99 -13.22
CA ALA A 84 -7.17 6.64 -12.74
C ALA A 84 -7.26 6.61 -11.21
N ALA A 85 -7.82 5.53 -10.68
CA ALA A 85 -8.04 5.33 -9.25
C ALA A 85 -7.57 3.94 -8.81
N TYR A 86 -6.98 3.87 -7.63
CA TYR A 86 -6.58 2.60 -6.99
C TYR A 86 -7.00 2.61 -5.53
N LEU A 87 -7.88 1.68 -5.15
CA LEU A 87 -8.31 1.45 -3.78
C LEU A 87 -7.67 0.16 -3.29
N TYR A 88 -6.97 0.20 -2.16
CA TYR A 88 -6.16 -0.92 -1.72
C TYR A 88 -6.20 -1.16 -0.21
N THR A 89 -5.92 -2.39 0.15
CA THR A 89 -5.59 -2.79 1.52
C THR A 89 -4.42 -3.78 1.49
N GLY A 90 -3.70 -3.90 2.60
CA GLY A 90 -2.57 -4.82 2.67
C GLY A 90 -1.78 -4.64 3.93
N VAL A 91 -0.48 -4.85 3.85
CA VAL A 91 0.42 -4.82 5.01
C VAL A 91 1.68 -4.05 4.70
N GLN A 92 2.26 -3.45 5.74
CA GLN A 92 3.60 -2.88 5.71
C GLN A 92 4.40 -3.32 6.94
N ALA A 93 5.73 -3.33 6.80
CA ALA A 93 6.66 -3.40 7.92
C ALA A 93 7.41 -2.08 8.04
N GLN A 94 7.93 -1.76 9.22
CA GLN A 94 8.81 -0.61 9.42
C GLN A 94 10.08 -1.08 10.12
N TYR A 95 11.23 -0.78 9.51
CA TYR A 95 12.56 -1.02 10.06
C TYR A 95 13.23 0.32 10.33
N SER A 96 13.58 0.60 11.59
CA SER A 96 14.12 1.90 12.01
C SER A 96 15.60 1.79 12.38
N ILE A 97 16.41 2.69 11.83
CA ILE A 97 17.84 2.83 12.11
C ILE A 97 18.07 4.30 12.50
N GLY A 98 18.05 4.59 13.80
CA GLY A 98 18.06 5.97 14.28
C GLY A 98 16.83 6.75 13.81
N ALA A 99 17.05 7.87 13.10
CA ALA A 99 15.96 8.67 12.53
C ALA A 99 15.45 8.14 11.18
N LEU A 100 16.18 7.21 10.54
CA LEU A 100 15.83 6.66 9.23
C LEU A 100 14.89 5.47 9.40
N ASN A 101 13.86 5.43 8.56
CA ASN A 101 12.91 4.31 8.47
C ASN A 101 12.89 3.75 7.04
N ILE A 102 12.92 2.43 6.92
CA ILE A 102 12.69 1.70 5.67
C ILE A 102 11.38 0.95 5.83
N ILE A 103 10.42 1.22 4.93
CA ILE A 103 9.04 0.76 5.05
C ILE A 103 8.63 0.04 3.76
N PRO A 104 8.90 -1.28 3.65
CA PRO A 104 8.33 -2.09 2.59
C PRO A 104 6.84 -2.34 2.83
N SER A 105 6.05 -2.37 1.76
CA SER A 105 4.64 -2.73 1.79
C SER A 105 4.21 -3.54 0.59
N PHE A 106 3.14 -4.32 0.78
CA PHE A 106 2.47 -5.06 -0.28
C PHE A 106 0.96 -4.90 -0.12
N THR A 107 0.31 -4.39 -1.17
CA THR A 107 -1.12 -4.06 -1.14
C THR A 107 -1.82 -4.52 -2.41
N PRO A 108 -2.64 -5.58 -2.36
CA PRO A 108 -3.65 -5.85 -3.37
C PRO A 108 -4.73 -4.77 -3.37
N GLY A 109 -5.33 -4.50 -4.54
CA GLY A 109 -6.37 -3.50 -4.65
C GLY A 109 -7.10 -3.50 -5.97
N LEU A 110 -8.11 -2.65 -6.07
CA LEU A 110 -8.93 -2.47 -7.25
C LEU A 110 -8.46 -1.22 -8.01
N TYR A 111 -8.11 -1.41 -9.26
CA TYR A 111 -7.63 -0.36 -10.14
C TYR A 111 -8.66 -0.05 -11.23
N ASN A 112 -9.00 1.22 -11.37
CA ASN A 112 -9.75 1.75 -12.50
C ASN A 112 -8.83 2.69 -13.29
N LYS A 113 -8.70 2.45 -14.58
CA LYS A 113 -7.76 3.20 -15.42
C LYS A 113 -8.18 4.65 -15.72
N GLY A 114 -9.47 4.96 -15.61
CA GLY A 114 -9.98 6.26 -16.13
C GLY A 114 -9.53 6.52 -17.56
N ASP A 115 -8.92 7.67 -17.79
CA ASP A 115 -8.28 8.07 -19.06
C ASP A 115 -6.77 7.73 -19.09
N GLY A 116 -6.24 7.17 -18.00
CA GLY A 116 -4.84 6.83 -17.81
C GLY A 116 -4.43 5.49 -18.43
N LYS A 117 -3.39 4.90 -17.84
CA LYS A 117 -2.81 3.63 -18.31
C LYS A 117 -3.72 2.45 -18.01
N ASP A 118 -3.98 1.63 -19.01
CA ASP A 118 -4.68 0.35 -18.87
C ASP A 118 -3.69 -0.74 -18.43
N LEU A 119 -3.79 -1.18 -17.18
CA LEU A 119 -2.92 -2.22 -16.59
C LEU A 119 -3.37 -3.65 -16.92
N GLY A 120 -4.56 -3.80 -17.52
CA GLY A 120 -5.02 -5.09 -18.07
C GLY A 120 -5.94 -5.88 -17.15
N HIS A 121 -6.09 -5.52 -15.87
CA HIS A 121 -6.97 -6.20 -14.94
C HIS A 121 -7.52 -5.24 -13.87
N LEU A 122 -8.68 -5.56 -13.30
CA LEU A 122 -9.26 -4.80 -12.20
C LEU A 122 -8.49 -4.99 -10.89
N LEU A 123 -8.06 -6.24 -10.62
CA LEU A 123 -7.24 -6.55 -9.44
C LEU A 123 -5.77 -6.32 -9.79
N GLU A 124 -5.13 -5.42 -9.06
CA GLU A 124 -3.71 -5.09 -9.17
C GLU A 124 -3.01 -5.25 -7.81
N PHE A 125 -1.71 -5.44 -7.85
CA PHE A 125 -0.85 -5.60 -6.68
C PHE A 125 0.21 -4.51 -6.68
N LYS A 126 0.25 -3.72 -5.62
CA LYS A 126 1.28 -2.69 -5.42
C LYS A 126 2.36 -3.21 -4.46
N SER A 127 3.59 -3.29 -4.93
CA SER A 127 4.79 -3.48 -4.12
C SER A 127 5.49 -2.14 -3.97
N GLU A 128 5.75 -1.71 -2.74
CA GLU A 128 6.33 -0.39 -2.46
C GLU A 128 7.46 -0.48 -1.46
N VAL A 129 8.48 0.34 -1.64
CA VAL A 129 9.50 0.64 -0.63
C VAL A 129 9.52 2.14 -0.39
N GLN A 130 9.31 2.54 0.87
CA GLN A 130 9.42 3.90 1.31
C GLN A 130 10.64 4.05 2.22
N ILE A 131 11.35 5.16 2.06
CA ILE A 131 12.42 5.61 2.96
C ILE A 131 11.94 6.92 3.57
N SER A 132 11.91 7.03 4.90
CA SER A 132 11.47 8.24 5.59
C SER A 132 12.37 8.60 6.77
N LEU A 133 12.37 9.88 7.11
CA LEU A 133 13.09 10.46 8.23
C LEU A 133 12.10 10.96 9.27
N ASN A 134 12.36 10.66 10.54
CA ASN A 134 11.69 11.29 11.67
C ASN A 134 12.17 12.72 11.79
N LEU A 135 11.30 13.72 11.56
CA LEU A 135 11.66 15.14 11.63
C LEU A 135 11.28 15.76 12.98
N PHE A 136 10.05 15.54 13.39
CA PHE A 136 9.48 16.03 14.64
C PHE A 136 8.74 14.90 15.33
N GLN A 137 8.27 15.17 16.56
CA GLN A 137 7.45 14.23 17.30
C GLN A 137 6.25 13.81 16.45
N ASN A 138 6.11 12.51 16.23
CA ASN A 138 5.01 11.89 15.48
C ASN A 138 4.91 12.31 13.99
N THR A 139 6.00 12.82 13.37
CA THR A 139 5.99 13.29 11.99
C THR A 139 7.18 12.73 11.21
N GLN A 140 6.91 12.17 10.03
CA GLN A 140 7.95 11.67 9.12
C GLN A 140 7.76 12.27 7.73
N LEU A 141 8.86 12.57 7.04
CA LEU A 141 8.88 12.84 5.61
C LEU A 141 9.64 11.75 4.89
N GLY A 142 9.16 11.36 3.73
CA GLY A 142 9.76 10.26 2.99
C GLY A 142 9.63 10.36 1.49
N LEU A 143 10.37 9.47 0.85
CA LEU A 143 10.28 9.17 -0.58
C LEU A 143 9.90 7.71 -0.72
N SER A 144 9.06 7.38 -1.68
CA SER A 144 8.77 5.99 -1.99
C SER A 144 8.80 5.73 -3.49
N TYR A 145 9.07 4.47 -3.80
CA TYR A 145 8.96 3.89 -5.12
C TYR A 145 8.01 2.70 -5.05
N ASN A 146 7.08 2.60 -6.00
CA ASN A 146 6.23 1.43 -6.13
C ASN A 146 6.19 0.89 -7.55
N HIS A 147 5.84 -0.39 -7.62
CA HIS A 147 5.46 -1.10 -8.83
C HIS A 147 4.04 -1.63 -8.66
N LEU A 148 3.16 -1.30 -9.59
CA LEU A 148 1.77 -1.76 -9.67
C LEU A 148 1.62 -2.69 -10.86
N SER A 149 1.11 -3.92 -10.65
CA SER A 149 0.94 -4.92 -11.72
C SER A 149 -0.10 -5.97 -11.33
N ASN A 150 -0.70 -6.63 -12.32
CA ASN A 150 -1.74 -7.65 -12.08
C ASN A 150 -1.18 -9.08 -11.92
N ALA A 151 0.12 -9.26 -11.81
CA ALA A 151 0.76 -10.58 -11.68
C ALA A 151 0.34 -11.56 -12.80
N SER A 152 0.09 -11.05 -14.00
CA SER A 152 -0.37 -11.82 -15.17
C SER A 152 -1.75 -12.48 -14.99
N LEU A 153 -2.63 -11.89 -14.19
CA LEU A 153 -4.03 -12.31 -14.07
C LEU A 153 -4.87 -11.89 -15.30
N GLY A 154 -4.49 -10.82 -16.00
CA GLY A 154 -5.12 -10.35 -17.22
C GLY A 154 -4.41 -10.84 -18.49
N ASP A 155 -4.99 -10.50 -19.64
CA ASP A 155 -4.39 -10.80 -20.96
C ASP A 155 -3.11 -10.02 -21.24
N LYS A 156 -2.89 -8.93 -20.52
CA LYS A 156 -1.68 -8.10 -20.55
C LYS A 156 -1.30 -7.66 -19.13
N ASN A 157 -0.02 -7.42 -18.93
CA ASN A 157 0.53 -6.95 -17.65
C ASN A 157 1.64 -5.93 -17.89
N PRO A 158 1.34 -4.72 -18.39
CA PRO A 158 2.37 -3.72 -18.68
C PRO A 158 3.01 -3.15 -17.42
N GLY A 159 2.33 -3.22 -16.27
CA GLY A 159 2.73 -2.61 -15.01
C GLY A 159 2.83 -1.09 -15.07
N ALA A 160 3.02 -0.46 -13.92
CA ALA A 160 3.30 0.97 -13.78
C ALA A 160 4.28 1.19 -12.62
N ASN A 161 5.24 2.09 -12.83
CA ASN A 161 6.24 2.44 -11.82
C ASN A 161 6.02 3.88 -11.37
N SER A 162 5.93 4.11 -10.06
CA SER A 162 5.68 5.44 -9.53
C SER A 162 6.68 5.81 -8.46
N TYR A 163 6.96 7.10 -8.31
CA TYR A 163 7.66 7.65 -7.16
C TYR A 163 6.80 8.71 -6.48
N MET A 164 6.93 8.80 -5.15
CA MET A 164 6.11 9.69 -4.34
C MET A 164 6.91 10.35 -3.24
N PHE A 165 6.49 11.56 -2.89
CA PHE A 165 6.80 12.23 -1.64
C PHE A 165 5.72 11.90 -0.63
N ASN A 166 6.12 11.56 0.58
CA ASN A 166 5.24 11.08 1.65
C ASN A 166 5.34 11.99 2.87
N PHE A 167 4.18 12.35 3.42
CA PHE A 167 4.04 13.02 4.71
C PHE A 167 3.23 12.13 5.64
N LEU A 168 3.89 11.63 6.70
CA LEU A 168 3.27 10.73 7.66
C LEU A 168 3.09 11.44 9.00
N LYS A 169 1.91 11.28 9.58
CA LYS A 169 1.57 11.79 10.91
C LYS A 169 0.94 10.68 11.75
N THR A 170 1.47 10.52 12.96
CA THR A 170 0.91 9.62 14.00
C THR A 170 0.12 10.47 15.00
N PHE A 171 -1.04 10.01 15.40
CA PHE A 171 -1.93 10.66 16.35
C PHE A 171 -2.07 9.83 17.62
#